data_c89e0441a02958282a447032c7df934d
#
_entry.id   c89e0441a02958282a447032c7df934d
#
_cell.length_a   1.000
_cell.length_b   1.000
_cell.length_c   1.000
_cell.angle_alpha   90.00
_cell.angle_beta   90.00
_cell.angle_gamma   90.00
#
_symmetry.space_group_name_H-M   'P 1'
#
loop_
_entity.id
_entity.type
_entity.pdbx_description
1 polymer ?
#
loop_
_entity_poly.entity_id
_entity_poly.type
_entity_poly.pdbx_seq_one_letter_code
_entity_poly.pdbx_strand_id
1 'polypeptide(L)'
;MGFFERLKDGLQKTRKNFTERIEVLVGMSAEIDDDFLDELEMILLSADVGAKTTEKLIEAVRQAARKKEIKGTEDVVPFLKKYLTQMLTEEGQRTRISGTPTVILVVGVNGVGKTTTIGKLANY
;
A
#
# COMPACT_ATOMS: atom_id res chain seq x y z
N MET A 1 3.86 -3.69 -25.48
CA MET A 1 3.39 -3.26 -24.15
C MET A 1 3.85 -4.27 -23.12
N GLY A 2 4.75 -3.88 -22.24
CA GLY A 2 5.25 -4.74 -21.19
C GLY A 2 4.20 -5.01 -20.10
N PHE A 3 4.42 -6.06 -19.30
CA PHE A 3 3.54 -6.42 -18.17
C PHE A 3 3.34 -5.24 -17.20
N PHE A 4 4.42 -4.51 -16.89
CA PHE A 4 4.38 -3.35 -16.00
C PHE A 4 3.60 -2.15 -16.57
N GLU A 5 3.59 -1.94 -17.87
CA GLU A 5 2.79 -0.90 -18.52
C GLU A 5 1.30 -1.19 -18.39
N ARG A 6 0.88 -2.44 -18.65
CA ARG A 6 -0.52 -2.86 -18.48
C ARG A 6 -0.98 -2.76 -17.02
N LEU A 7 -0.11 -3.10 -16.08
CA LEU A 7 -0.39 -2.98 -14.66
C LEU A 7 -0.55 -1.50 -14.26
N LYS A 8 0.33 -0.64 -14.74
CA LYS A 8 0.29 0.80 -14.51
C LYS A 8 -1.01 1.42 -15.06
N ASP A 9 -1.40 1.04 -16.28
CA ASP A 9 -2.63 1.52 -16.91
C ASP A 9 -3.88 1.04 -16.15
N GLY A 10 -3.90 -0.23 -15.71
CA GLY A 10 -5.00 -0.77 -14.91
C GLY A 10 -5.18 -0.10 -13.55
N LEU A 11 -4.08 0.40 -12.96
CA LEU A 11 -4.08 1.07 -11.66
C LEU A 11 -4.20 2.61 -11.77
N GLN A 12 -4.23 3.17 -12.98
CA GLN A 12 -4.16 4.61 -13.20
C GLN A 12 -5.29 5.36 -12.50
N LYS A 13 -6.53 4.87 -12.57
CA LYS A 13 -7.70 5.51 -11.95
C LYS A 13 -7.60 5.51 -10.42
N THR A 14 -7.27 4.37 -9.83
CA THR A 14 -7.11 4.24 -8.37
C THR A 14 -5.95 5.10 -7.87
N ARG A 15 -4.83 5.05 -8.58
CA ARG A 15 -3.66 5.87 -8.27
C ARG A 15 -3.97 7.36 -8.33
N LYS A 16 -4.65 7.81 -9.38
CA LYS A 16 -5.01 9.21 -9.56
C LYS A 16 -5.86 9.72 -8.38
N ASN A 17 -6.95 9.03 -8.08
CA ASN A 17 -7.85 9.42 -6.99
C ASN A 17 -7.14 9.47 -5.63
N PHE A 18 -6.31 8.48 -5.33
CA PHE A 18 -5.56 8.41 -4.07
C PHE A 18 -4.50 9.52 -3.99
N THR A 19 -3.71 9.69 -5.04
CA THR A 19 -2.63 10.69 -5.10
C THR A 19 -3.20 12.11 -5.01
N GLU A 20 -4.26 12.42 -5.77
CA GLU A 20 -4.91 13.73 -5.75
C GLU A 20 -5.42 14.10 -4.34
N ARG A 21 -6.02 13.16 -3.60
CA ARG A 21 -6.50 13.42 -2.25
C ARG A 21 -5.35 13.72 -1.27
N ILE A 22 -4.26 12.97 -1.37
CA ILE A 22 -3.08 13.24 -0.54
C ILE A 22 -2.42 14.58 -0.93
N GLU A 23 -2.31 14.89 -2.22
CA GLU A 23 -1.75 16.15 -2.70
C GLU A 23 -2.58 17.35 -2.22
N VAL A 24 -3.90 17.23 -2.22
CA VAL A 24 -4.80 18.25 -1.67
C VAL A 24 -4.56 18.42 -0.16
N LEU A 25 -4.53 17.33 0.60
CA LEU A 25 -4.26 17.38 2.03
C LEU A 25 -2.91 18.04 2.35
N VAL A 26 -1.84 17.62 1.66
CA VAL A 26 -0.50 18.19 1.79
C VAL A 26 -0.46 19.68 1.43
N GLY A 27 -1.18 20.07 0.37
CA GLY A 27 -1.22 21.46 -0.09
C GLY A 27 -2.06 22.39 0.80
N MET A 28 -3.02 21.85 1.54
CA MET A 28 -3.89 22.64 2.43
C MET A 28 -3.36 22.75 3.87
N SER A 29 -2.49 21.84 4.29
CA SER A 29 -1.98 21.76 5.65
C SER A 29 -0.55 22.31 5.74
N ALA A 30 -0.33 23.21 6.69
CA ALA A 30 0.99 23.81 6.93
C ALA A 30 1.89 22.92 7.81
N GLU A 31 1.29 22.13 8.69
CA GLU A 31 1.99 21.31 9.68
C GLU A 31 1.40 19.89 9.73
N ILE A 32 2.18 18.96 10.29
CA ILE A 32 1.73 17.58 10.55
C ILE A 32 1.18 17.56 12.00
N ASP A 33 -0.03 18.05 12.15
CA ASP A 33 -0.79 18.03 13.41
C ASP A 33 -1.75 16.84 13.49
N ASP A 34 -2.54 16.79 14.55
CA ASP A 34 -3.51 15.70 14.74
C ASP A 34 -4.63 15.75 13.69
N ASP A 35 -5.07 16.94 13.28
CA ASP A 35 -6.10 17.10 12.22
C ASP A 35 -5.59 16.57 10.87
N PHE A 36 -4.33 16.86 10.54
CA PHE A 36 -3.68 16.30 9.35
C PHE A 36 -3.60 14.76 9.40
N LEU A 37 -3.24 14.20 10.55
CA LEU A 37 -3.12 12.75 10.73
C LEU A 37 -4.47 12.05 10.65
N ASP A 38 -5.52 12.64 11.21
CA ASP A 38 -6.89 12.11 11.13
C ASP A 38 -7.41 12.11 9.68
N GLU A 39 -7.17 13.19 8.93
CA GLU A 39 -7.54 13.27 7.51
C GLU A 39 -6.75 12.26 6.66
N LEU A 40 -5.44 12.09 6.92
CA LEU A 40 -4.62 11.09 6.28
C LEU A 40 -5.12 9.67 6.56
N GLU A 41 -5.53 9.38 7.81
CA GLU A 41 -6.14 8.12 8.19
C GLU A 41 -7.41 7.84 7.38
N MET A 42 -8.30 8.83 7.27
CA MET A 42 -9.53 8.71 6.48
C MET A 42 -9.23 8.45 5.00
N ILE A 43 -8.21 9.08 4.42
CA ILE A 43 -7.79 8.85 3.04
C ILE A 43 -7.31 7.41 2.86
N LEU A 44 -6.47 6.90 3.77
CA LEU A 44 -5.95 5.53 3.73
C LEU A 44 -7.06 4.50 3.85
N LEU A 45 -7.96 4.66 4.81
CA LEU A 45 -9.12 3.77 5.00
C LEU A 45 -10.05 3.78 3.77
N SER A 46 -10.30 4.95 3.20
CA SER A 46 -11.14 5.06 1.99
C SER A 46 -10.49 4.45 0.73
N ALA A 47 -9.17 4.30 0.75
CA ALA A 47 -8.41 3.59 -0.29
C ALA A 47 -8.30 2.07 -0.04
N ASP A 48 -9.12 1.54 0.89
CA ASP A 48 -9.18 0.12 1.25
C ASP A 48 -7.90 -0.41 1.90
N VAL A 49 -7.11 0.48 2.53
CA VAL A 49 -6.00 0.07 3.38
C VAL A 49 -6.57 -0.47 4.70
N GLY A 50 -6.18 -1.69 5.06
CA GLY A 50 -6.70 -2.32 6.29
C GLY A 50 -6.39 -1.49 7.55
N ALA A 51 -7.35 -1.39 8.47
CA ALA A 51 -7.27 -0.53 9.67
C ALA A 51 -5.95 -0.70 10.46
N LYS A 52 -5.52 -1.94 10.68
CA LYS A 52 -4.25 -2.23 11.38
C LYS A 52 -3.01 -1.69 10.65
N THR A 53 -3.01 -1.70 9.32
CA THR A 53 -1.93 -1.14 8.53
C THR A 53 -1.98 0.37 8.54
N THR A 54 -3.18 0.95 8.43
CA THR A 54 -3.41 2.39 8.53
C THR A 54 -2.90 2.93 9.86
N GLU A 55 -3.27 2.32 10.98
CA GLU A 55 -2.79 2.68 12.33
C GLU A 55 -1.25 2.70 12.40
N LYS A 56 -0.59 1.66 11.87
CA LYS A 56 0.88 1.61 11.81
C LYS A 56 1.48 2.75 10.97
N LEU A 57 0.85 3.09 9.84
CA LEU A 57 1.31 4.16 8.97
C LEU A 57 1.17 5.53 9.65
N ILE A 58 0.03 5.80 10.27
CA ILE A 58 -0.23 7.05 10.99
C ILE A 58 0.76 7.21 12.15
N GLU A 59 0.96 6.16 12.95
CA GLU A 59 1.92 6.21 14.06
C GLU A 59 3.37 6.41 13.56
N ALA A 60 3.74 5.79 12.44
CA ALA A 60 5.05 6.00 11.83
C ALA A 60 5.25 7.45 11.38
N VAL A 61 4.26 8.07 10.74
CA VAL A 61 4.29 9.49 10.35
C VAL A 61 4.40 10.38 11.59
N ARG A 62 3.57 10.14 12.61
CA ARG A 62 3.59 10.87 13.90
C ARG A 62 4.97 10.82 14.55
N GLN A 63 5.58 9.65 14.61
CA GLN A 63 6.92 9.48 15.20
C GLN A 63 8.00 10.16 14.36
N ALA A 64 7.96 10.05 13.04
CA ALA A 64 8.92 10.70 12.15
C ALA A 64 8.86 12.24 12.26
N ALA A 65 7.65 12.80 12.38
CA ALA A 65 7.47 14.24 12.64
C ALA A 65 8.06 14.65 13.99
N ARG A 66 7.78 13.91 15.08
CA ARG A 66 8.35 14.17 16.41
C ARG A 66 9.88 14.10 16.43
N LYS A 67 10.47 13.19 15.68
CA LYS A 67 11.93 13.03 15.56
C LYS A 67 12.56 14.00 14.57
N LYS A 68 11.76 14.82 13.90
CA LYS A 68 12.19 15.75 12.83
C LYS A 68 12.85 15.05 11.64
N GLU A 69 12.50 13.79 11.40
CA GLU A 69 12.90 13.02 10.21
C GLU A 69 12.13 13.52 8.98
N ILE A 70 10.90 13.99 9.18
CA ILE A 70 10.09 14.74 8.23
C ILE A 70 9.83 16.14 8.81
N LYS A 71 9.91 17.16 7.97
CA LYS A 71 9.85 18.56 8.42
C LYS A 71 8.57 19.27 8.04
N GLY A 72 7.93 18.82 6.98
CA GLY A 72 6.69 19.39 6.48
C GLY A 72 5.80 18.32 5.87
N THR A 73 4.61 18.73 5.51
CA THR A 73 3.59 17.82 4.91
C THR A 73 4.07 17.26 3.57
N GLU A 74 4.92 17.98 2.83
CA GLU A 74 5.54 17.53 1.57
C GLU A 74 6.44 16.31 1.71
N ASP A 75 7.01 16.10 2.90
CA ASP A 75 7.87 14.94 3.19
C ASP A 75 7.06 13.67 3.47
N VAL A 76 5.76 13.78 3.75
CA VAL A 76 4.91 12.64 4.16
C VAL A 76 4.78 11.59 3.05
N VAL A 77 4.57 12.00 1.81
CA VAL A 77 4.42 11.05 0.68
C VAL A 77 5.72 10.29 0.40
N PRO A 78 6.89 10.92 0.30
CA PRO A 78 8.17 10.21 0.21
C PRO A 78 8.41 9.25 1.37
N PHE A 79 8.11 9.69 2.60
CA PHE A 79 8.24 8.87 3.81
C PHE A 79 7.34 7.63 3.75
N LEU A 80 6.04 7.80 3.46
CA LEU A 80 5.10 6.68 3.33
C LEU A 80 5.51 5.68 2.25
N LYS A 81 5.99 6.15 1.10
CA LYS A 81 6.50 5.26 0.04
C LYS A 81 7.67 4.41 0.53
N LYS A 82 8.63 5.02 1.22
CA LYS A 82 9.79 4.32 1.79
C LYS A 82 9.35 3.29 2.83
N TYR A 83 8.49 3.69 3.75
CA TYR A 83 8.00 2.85 4.84
C TYR A 83 7.20 1.65 4.32
N LEU A 84 6.27 1.87 3.39
CA LEU A 84 5.50 0.81 2.74
C LEU A 84 6.41 -0.17 1.96
N THR A 85 7.42 0.35 1.27
CA THR A 85 8.38 -0.50 0.57
C THR A 85 9.14 -1.41 1.54
N GLN A 86 9.55 -0.87 2.68
CA GLN A 86 10.19 -1.67 3.74
C GLN A 86 9.25 -2.74 4.28
N MET A 87 8.02 -2.39 4.65
CA MET A 87 7.02 -3.34 5.13
C MET A 87 6.80 -4.50 4.15
N LEU A 88 6.65 -4.18 2.86
CA LEU A 88 6.45 -5.19 1.81
C LEU A 88 7.68 -6.08 1.59
N THR A 89 8.88 -5.56 1.85
CA THR A 89 10.13 -6.30 1.69
C THR A 89 10.39 -7.21 2.90
N GLU A 90 10.09 -6.73 4.11
CA GLU A 90 10.28 -7.48 5.35
C GLU A 90 9.22 -8.59 5.49
N GLU A 91 7.97 -8.32 5.15
CA GLU A 91 6.88 -9.30 5.17
C GLU A 91 6.90 -10.23 3.94
N GLY A 92 7.62 -9.84 2.89
CA GLY A 92 7.81 -10.62 1.66
C GLY A 92 8.67 -11.86 1.88
N GLN A 93 8.29 -12.71 2.85
CA GLN A 93 8.82 -14.07 2.92
C GLN A 93 8.47 -14.75 1.60
N ARG A 94 9.51 -15.05 0.81
CA ARG A 94 9.36 -15.88 -0.39
C ARG A 94 8.53 -17.08 0.00
N THR A 95 7.43 -17.29 -0.71
CA THR A 95 6.62 -18.50 -0.55
C THR A 95 7.57 -19.68 -0.60
N ARG A 96 7.83 -20.31 0.54
CA ARG A 96 8.68 -21.49 0.60
C ARG A 96 7.87 -22.64 0.04
N ILE A 97 8.06 -22.90 -1.24
CA ILE A 97 7.55 -24.12 -1.85
C ILE A 97 8.46 -25.23 -1.37
N SER A 98 8.06 -25.89 -0.28
CA SER A 98 8.82 -26.99 0.32
C SER A 98 7.87 -28.15 0.62
N GLY A 99 8.32 -29.34 0.37
CA GLY A 99 7.53 -30.56 0.59
C GLY A 99 7.50 -31.46 -0.66
N THR A 100 7.36 -32.76 -0.43
CA THR A 100 7.25 -33.75 -1.50
C THR A 100 6.07 -34.67 -1.19
N PRO A 101 4.90 -34.41 -1.78
CA PRO A 101 4.55 -33.32 -2.68
C PRO A 101 4.25 -31.99 -1.96
N THR A 102 4.45 -30.86 -2.65
CA THR A 102 3.95 -29.56 -2.22
C THR A 102 2.48 -29.42 -2.62
N VAL A 103 1.62 -29.07 -1.67
CA VAL A 103 0.19 -28.87 -1.91
C VAL A 103 -0.15 -27.39 -1.72
N ILE A 104 -0.73 -26.77 -2.74
CA ILE A 104 -1.21 -25.37 -2.69
C ILE A 104 -2.72 -25.37 -2.83
N LEU A 105 -3.43 -24.91 -1.78
CA LEU A 105 -4.88 -24.77 -1.78
C LEU A 105 -5.26 -23.34 -2.19
N VAL A 106 -5.98 -23.20 -3.31
CA VAL A 106 -6.50 -21.92 -3.79
C VAL A 106 -7.99 -21.83 -3.47
N VAL A 107 -8.37 -20.86 -2.63
CA VAL A 107 -9.74 -20.63 -2.17
C VAL A 107 -10.27 -19.26 -2.62
N GLY A 108 -11.59 -19.15 -2.73
CA GLY A 108 -12.26 -17.89 -3.07
C GLY A 108 -13.67 -18.14 -3.62
N VAL A 109 -14.49 -17.09 -3.68
CA VAL A 109 -15.83 -17.14 -4.27
C VAL A 109 -15.80 -17.32 -5.80
N ASN A 110 -16.94 -17.62 -6.40
CA ASN A 110 -17.02 -17.80 -7.86
C ASN A 110 -16.67 -16.51 -8.60
N GLY A 111 -15.96 -16.61 -9.73
CA GLY A 111 -15.63 -15.48 -10.58
C GLY A 111 -14.43 -14.61 -10.14
N VAL A 112 -13.78 -14.87 -8.99
CA VAL A 112 -12.63 -14.06 -8.51
C VAL A 112 -11.30 -14.36 -9.20
N GLY A 113 -11.27 -15.27 -10.18
CA GLY A 113 -10.04 -15.56 -10.93
C GLY A 113 -9.19 -16.70 -10.37
N LYS A 114 -9.73 -17.60 -9.54
CA LYS A 114 -8.99 -18.78 -9.01
C LYS A 114 -8.33 -19.60 -10.11
N THR A 115 -9.08 -20.02 -11.11
CA THR A 115 -8.57 -20.85 -12.22
C THR A 115 -7.50 -20.11 -13.02
N THR A 116 -7.66 -18.82 -13.26
CA THR A 116 -6.66 -17.98 -13.93
C THR A 116 -5.36 -17.90 -13.12
N THR A 117 -5.48 -17.75 -11.79
CA THR A 117 -4.32 -17.69 -10.89
C THR A 117 -3.59 -19.03 -10.84
N ILE A 118 -4.34 -20.16 -10.76
CA ILE A 118 -3.77 -21.53 -10.80
C ILE A 118 -3.01 -21.74 -12.10
N GLY A 119 -3.60 -21.38 -13.25
CA GLY A 119 -2.95 -21.52 -14.54
C GLY A 119 -1.65 -20.70 -14.65
N LYS A 120 -1.61 -19.50 -14.09
CA LYS A 120 -0.40 -18.68 -14.04
C LYS A 120 0.67 -19.28 -13.12
N LEU A 121 0.28 -19.76 -11.94
CA LEU A 121 1.19 -20.41 -10.99
C LEU A 121 1.79 -21.70 -11.56
N ALA A 122 1.00 -22.50 -12.28
CA ALA A 122 1.47 -23.74 -12.89
C ALA A 122 2.45 -23.51 -14.05
N ASN A 123 2.46 -22.33 -14.64
CA ASN A 123 3.37 -21.95 -15.73
C ASN A 123 4.61 -21.19 -15.24
N TYR A 124 4.73 -20.96 -13.94
CA TYR A 124 5.86 -20.26 -13.33
C TYR A 124 6.95 -21.25 -12.89
#